data_451d250b504f028373f25e3ecee1c1e9
#
_entry.id   451d250b504f028373f25e3ecee1c1e9
#
_cell.length_a   1.000
_cell.length_b   1.000
_cell.length_c   1.000
_cell.angle_alpha   90.00
_cell.angle_beta   90.00
_cell.angle_gamma   90.00
#
_symmetry.space_group_name_H-M   'P 1'
#
loop_
_entity.id
_entity.type
_entity.pdbx_description
1 polymer ?
#
loop_
_entity_poly.entity_id
_entity_poly.type
_entity_poly.pdbx_seq_one_letter_code
_entity_poly.pdbx_strand_id
1 'polypeptide(L)'
;DPVAATKPVKGKDVTLTIDAAVQHVCEKELMKAIEKFKAHRGAVIVMNPRNGEILAYAVYPYFDPNNFKNATSFQTKNWTLTDVFPPGSTFKAITIASAIELGKINKYSRINDTGKIKVGWWTIKNYDYNRHPNPGMIDLVYLFEHSSNAVLRCHFPSGPSIINSSLLFRIYVDTSRENPFR
;
A
#
# COMPACT_ATOMS: atom_id res chain seq x y z
N ASP A 1 54.80 15.22 4.66
CA ASP A 1 54.34 14.11 5.53
C ASP A 1 53.69 13.05 4.65
N PRO A 2 54.19 11.79 4.66
CA PRO A 2 53.51 10.75 3.94
C PRO A 2 52.18 10.48 4.67
N VAL A 3 51.07 10.81 4.01
CA VAL A 3 49.74 10.40 4.46
C VAL A 3 49.79 8.89 4.66
N ALA A 4 49.70 8.44 5.90
CA ALA A 4 49.72 7.03 6.24
C ALA A 4 48.61 6.32 5.49
N ALA A 5 48.94 5.61 4.42
CA ALA A 5 48.02 4.83 3.63
C ALA A 5 47.36 3.78 4.52
N THR A 6 46.11 3.96 4.88
CA THR A 6 45.35 2.99 5.64
C THR A 6 45.23 1.72 4.78
N LYS A 7 45.70 0.58 5.31
CA LYS A 7 45.58 -0.69 4.59
C LYS A 7 44.12 -1.01 4.31
N PRO A 8 43.75 -1.42 3.09
CA PRO A 8 42.37 -1.79 2.78
C PRO A 8 41.95 -2.97 3.67
N VAL A 9 40.78 -2.84 4.28
CA VAL A 9 40.15 -3.89 5.07
C VAL A 9 39.20 -4.66 4.15
N LYS A 10 39.33 -6.00 4.13
CA LYS A 10 38.41 -6.85 3.35
C LYS A 10 36.99 -6.68 3.87
N GLY A 11 36.03 -6.41 2.96
CA GLY A 11 34.61 -6.36 3.28
C GLY A 11 34.08 -7.74 3.71
N LYS A 12 32.86 -7.76 4.24
CA LYS A 12 32.12 -8.97 4.58
C LYS A 12 31.15 -9.30 3.45
N ASP A 13 30.94 -10.59 3.21
CA ASP A 13 29.91 -11.05 2.28
C ASP A 13 28.52 -10.89 2.93
N VAL A 14 27.51 -10.54 2.11
CA VAL A 14 26.12 -10.40 2.53
C VAL A 14 25.27 -11.35 1.71
N THR A 15 24.51 -12.22 2.40
CA THR A 15 23.53 -13.09 1.76
C THR A 15 22.15 -12.47 1.89
N LEU A 16 21.45 -12.33 0.77
CA LEU A 16 20.08 -11.82 0.72
C LEU A 16 19.08 -12.99 0.66
N THR A 17 17.83 -12.71 1.02
CA THR A 17 16.71 -13.65 0.90
C THR A 17 16.10 -13.68 -0.49
N ILE A 18 16.58 -12.85 -1.41
CA ILE A 18 16.08 -12.72 -2.78
C ILE A 18 16.27 -14.04 -3.54
N ASP A 19 15.16 -14.56 -4.08
CA ASP A 19 15.16 -15.66 -5.04
C ASP A 19 15.34 -15.09 -6.46
N ALA A 20 16.40 -15.49 -7.13
CA ALA A 20 16.74 -14.93 -8.45
C ALA A 20 15.67 -15.21 -9.51
N ALA A 21 15.00 -16.38 -9.46
CA ALA A 21 13.95 -16.72 -10.41
C ALA A 21 12.69 -15.87 -10.18
N VAL A 22 12.29 -15.72 -8.93
CA VAL A 22 11.15 -14.88 -8.55
C VAL A 22 11.43 -13.42 -8.88
N GLN A 23 12.62 -12.92 -8.57
CA GLN A 23 13.06 -11.55 -8.89
C GLN A 23 12.95 -11.27 -10.40
N HIS A 24 13.50 -12.16 -11.23
CA HIS A 24 13.47 -12.00 -12.69
C HIS A 24 12.04 -11.95 -13.25
N VAL A 25 11.16 -12.81 -12.76
CA VAL A 25 9.74 -12.80 -13.15
C VAL A 25 9.08 -11.48 -12.75
N CYS A 26 9.30 -11.01 -11.52
CA CYS A 26 8.76 -9.75 -11.03
C CYS A 26 9.22 -8.54 -11.87
N GLU A 27 10.49 -8.47 -12.22
CA GLU A 27 11.03 -7.42 -13.08
C GLU A 27 10.38 -7.42 -14.46
N LYS A 28 10.30 -8.60 -15.08
CA LYS A 28 9.69 -8.77 -16.41
C LYS A 28 8.21 -8.35 -16.42
N GLU A 29 7.43 -8.79 -15.44
CA GLU A 29 5.99 -8.47 -15.38
C GLU A 29 5.76 -7.01 -14.99
N LEU A 30 6.62 -6.44 -14.13
CA LEU A 30 6.59 -5.02 -13.80
C LEU A 30 6.81 -4.17 -15.08
N MET A 31 7.82 -4.51 -15.90
CA MET A 31 8.07 -3.78 -17.14
C MET A 31 6.89 -3.81 -18.10
N LYS A 32 6.26 -4.98 -18.29
CA LYS A 32 5.05 -5.10 -19.10
C LYS A 32 3.90 -4.22 -18.56
N ALA A 33 3.74 -4.16 -17.24
CA ALA A 33 2.72 -3.32 -16.63
C ALA A 33 3.02 -1.83 -16.84
N ILE A 34 4.28 -1.41 -16.66
CA ILE A 34 4.72 -0.03 -16.90
C ILE A 34 4.39 0.40 -18.34
N GLU A 35 4.74 -0.42 -19.30
CA GLU A 35 4.48 -0.15 -20.72
C GLU A 35 2.98 -0.10 -21.02
N LYS A 36 2.23 -1.11 -20.57
CA LYS A 36 0.79 -1.23 -20.79
C LYS A 36 0.00 -0.05 -20.25
N PHE A 37 0.33 0.37 -19.03
CA PHE A 37 -0.40 1.44 -18.32
C PHE A 37 0.26 2.82 -18.45
N LYS A 38 1.39 2.92 -19.18
CA LYS A 38 2.20 4.14 -19.32
C LYS A 38 2.52 4.76 -17.96
N ALA A 39 2.84 3.91 -16.98
CA ALA A 39 3.10 4.34 -15.63
C ALA A 39 4.50 4.95 -15.50
N HIS A 40 4.62 6.00 -14.68
CA HIS A 40 5.90 6.64 -14.41
C HIS A 40 6.74 5.88 -13.39
N ARG A 41 6.08 5.15 -12.49
CA ARG A 41 6.72 4.36 -11.43
C ARG A 41 5.92 3.10 -11.16
N GLY A 42 6.60 2.07 -10.69
CA GLY A 42 5.97 0.85 -10.23
C GLY A 42 6.90 0.04 -9.32
N ALA A 43 6.33 -0.81 -8.49
CA ALA A 43 7.07 -1.73 -7.67
C ALA A 43 6.33 -3.05 -7.48
N VAL A 44 7.08 -4.13 -7.37
CA VAL A 44 6.59 -5.45 -6.97
C VAL A 44 7.45 -5.95 -5.84
N ILE A 45 6.83 -6.25 -4.70
CA ILE A 45 7.51 -6.82 -3.54
C ILE A 45 6.84 -8.15 -3.22
N VAL A 46 7.62 -9.23 -3.19
CA VAL A 46 7.17 -10.56 -2.82
C VAL A 46 7.76 -10.93 -1.48
N MET A 47 6.92 -11.21 -0.52
CA MET A 47 7.32 -11.54 0.85
C MET A 47 6.71 -12.87 1.28
N ASN A 48 7.50 -13.68 1.98
CA ASN A 48 7.02 -14.86 2.66
C ASN A 48 6.29 -14.42 3.96
N PRO A 49 4.94 -14.60 4.07
CA PRO A 49 4.21 -14.11 5.23
C PRO A 49 4.50 -14.87 6.53
N ARG A 50 5.18 -16.03 6.47
CA ARG A 50 5.47 -16.86 7.64
C ARG A 50 6.68 -16.37 8.42
N ASN A 51 7.67 -15.80 7.73
CA ASN A 51 8.94 -15.40 8.34
C ASN A 51 9.38 -13.97 7.97
N GLY A 52 8.65 -13.30 7.06
CA GLY A 52 8.94 -11.93 6.63
C GLY A 52 10.07 -11.79 5.61
N GLU A 53 10.63 -12.90 5.11
CA GLU A 53 11.68 -12.85 4.08
C GLU A 53 11.17 -12.22 2.80
N ILE A 54 11.93 -11.28 2.24
CA ILE A 54 11.69 -10.68 0.94
C ILE A 54 12.30 -11.59 -0.13
N LEU A 55 11.45 -12.18 -0.97
CA LEU A 55 11.85 -13.09 -2.04
C LEU A 55 12.09 -12.36 -3.36
N ALA A 56 11.43 -11.21 -3.57
CA ALA A 56 11.68 -10.34 -4.71
C ALA A 56 11.38 -8.89 -4.34
N TYR A 57 12.15 -7.98 -4.92
CA TYR A 57 12.00 -6.55 -4.75
C TYR A 57 12.34 -5.82 -6.05
N ALA A 58 11.35 -5.69 -6.94
CA ALA A 58 11.48 -5.04 -8.22
C ALA A 58 10.91 -3.63 -8.18
N VAL A 59 11.66 -2.64 -8.64
CA VAL A 59 11.26 -1.22 -8.65
C VAL A 59 11.53 -0.62 -10.03
N TYR A 60 10.62 0.21 -10.51
CA TYR A 60 10.82 1.00 -11.72
C TYR A 60 10.65 2.51 -11.40
N PRO A 61 11.47 3.42 -11.93
CA PRO A 61 12.63 3.14 -12.78
C PRO A 61 13.77 2.48 -12.01
N TYR A 62 14.52 1.64 -12.70
CA TYR A 62 15.69 0.93 -12.17
C TYR A 62 16.97 1.42 -12.84
N PHE A 63 18.11 1.03 -12.32
CA PHE A 63 19.43 1.22 -12.95
C PHE A 63 20.20 -0.09 -12.91
N ASP A 64 21.15 -0.23 -13.82
CA ASP A 64 22.09 -1.34 -13.80
C ASP A 64 23.20 -1.06 -12.77
N PRO A 65 23.31 -1.86 -11.70
CA PRO A 65 24.35 -1.66 -10.69
C PRO A 65 25.79 -1.78 -11.25
N ASN A 66 25.96 -2.53 -12.33
CA ASN A 66 27.26 -2.66 -13.01
C ASN A 66 27.62 -1.39 -13.79
N ASN A 67 26.65 -0.55 -14.09
CA ASN A 67 26.81 0.70 -14.84
C ASN A 67 26.33 1.92 -14.03
N PHE A 68 26.59 1.94 -12.73
CA PHE A 68 26.13 2.96 -11.79
C PHE A 68 26.47 4.41 -12.22
N LYS A 69 27.60 4.61 -12.89
CA LYS A 69 28.05 5.96 -13.32
C LYS A 69 27.05 6.66 -14.24
N ASN A 70 26.22 5.92 -14.97
CA ASN A 70 25.21 6.45 -15.88
C ASN A 70 23.83 6.55 -15.24
N ALA A 71 23.68 6.13 -13.98
CA ALA A 71 22.42 6.21 -13.27
C ALA A 71 22.12 7.64 -12.82
N THR A 72 20.88 8.07 -13.03
CA THR A 72 20.38 9.36 -12.52
C THR A 72 20.04 9.25 -11.04
N SER A 73 20.05 10.39 -10.33
CA SER A 73 19.61 10.46 -8.92
C SER A 73 18.18 9.95 -8.73
N PHE A 74 17.32 10.08 -9.74
CA PHE A 74 15.96 9.57 -9.71
C PHE A 74 15.91 8.04 -9.75
N GLN A 75 16.77 7.38 -10.52
CA GLN A 75 16.86 5.93 -10.62
C GLN A 75 17.50 5.30 -9.38
N THR A 76 18.48 5.97 -8.78
CA THR A 76 19.18 5.46 -7.58
C THR A 76 18.39 5.66 -6.29
N LYS A 77 17.39 6.55 -6.30
CA LYS A 77 16.49 6.75 -5.16
C LYS A 77 15.50 5.60 -5.06
N ASN A 78 15.52 4.87 -3.94
CA ASN A 78 14.48 3.88 -3.67
C ASN A 78 13.22 4.58 -3.13
N TRP A 79 12.37 5.04 -4.02
CA TRP A 79 11.16 5.78 -3.70
C TRP A 79 10.14 4.96 -2.89
N THR A 80 10.18 3.63 -2.95
CA THR A 80 9.28 2.77 -2.17
C THR A 80 9.56 2.83 -0.66
N LEU A 81 10.75 3.30 -0.27
CA LEU A 81 11.14 3.51 1.12
C LEU A 81 11.06 4.98 1.54
N THR A 82 11.18 5.90 0.59
CA THR A 82 11.32 7.34 0.89
C THR A 82 10.05 8.13 0.64
N ASP A 83 9.17 7.64 -0.23
CA ASP A 83 7.96 8.35 -0.59
C ASP A 83 6.75 7.76 0.15
N VAL A 84 5.82 8.60 0.51
CA VAL A 84 4.55 8.22 1.11
C VAL A 84 3.42 8.38 0.10
N PHE A 85 2.44 7.47 0.16
CA PHE A 85 1.26 7.52 -0.69
C PHE A 85 0.03 7.03 0.09
N PRO A 86 -1.19 7.46 -0.29
CA PRO A 86 -2.40 6.97 0.33
C PRO A 86 -2.59 5.47 0.02
N PRO A 87 -2.72 4.59 1.04
CA PRO A 87 -2.85 3.15 0.81
C PRO A 87 -4.18 2.76 0.18
N GLY A 88 -5.17 3.65 0.21
CA GLY A 88 -6.50 3.39 -0.32
C GLY A 88 -7.17 2.18 0.32
N SER A 89 -7.99 1.42 -0.51
CA SER A 89 -8.77 0.28 -0.02
C SER A 89 -7.94 -0.89 0.52
N THR A 90 -6.63 -0.95 0.25
CA THR A 90 -5.76 -1.97 0.85
C THR A 90 -5.68 -1.85 2.37
N PHE A 91 -5.85 -0.65 2.90
CA PHE A 91 -5.88 -0.40 4.35
C PHE A 91 -7.11 -0.99 5.05
N LYS A 92 -8.17 -1.34 4.31
CA LYS A 92 -9.40 -1.93 4.87
C LYS A 92 -9.12 -3.26 5.58
N ALA A 93 -8.19 -4.06 5.06
CA ALA A 93 -7.79 -5.30 5.70
C ALA A 93 -7.25 -5.08 7.12
N ILE A 94 -6.39 -4.08 7.30
CA ILE A 94 -5.86 -3.71 8.62
C ILE A 94 -6.98 -3.20 9.53
N THR A 95 -7.87 -2.36 9.01
CA THR A 95 -9.01 -1.81 9.78
C THR A 95 -9.92 -2.91 10.30
N ILE A 96 -10.30 -3.86 9.44
CA ILE A 96 -11.19 -4.97 9.81
C ILE A 96 -10.49 -5.95 10.75
N ALA A 97 -9.22 -6.28 10.50
CA ALA A 97 -8.44 -7.14 11.40
C ALA A 97 -8.37 -6.53 12.82
N SER A 98 -8.08 -5.23 12.92
CA SER A 98 -8.07 -4.52 14.21
C SER A 98 -9.44 -4.53 14.89
N ALA A 99 -10.52 -4.40 14.13
CA ALA A 99 -11.88 -4.45 14.67
C ALA A 99 -12.25 -5.83 15.21
N ILE A 100 -11.79 -6.90 14.56
CA ILE A 100 -11.97 -8.30 15.02
C ILE A 100 -11.15 -8.51 16.30
N GLU A 101 -9.88 -8.10 16.32
CA GLU A 101 -9.00 -8.22 17.48
C GLU A 101 -9.56 -7.52 18.71
N LEU A 102 -10.18 -6.35 18.53
CA LEU A 102 -10.84 -5.59 19.58
C LEU A 102 -12.23 -6.14 19.97
N GLY A 103 -12.67 -7.25 19.39
CA GLY A 103 -13.97 -7.84 19.68
C GLY A 103 -15.17 -6.98 19.24
N LYS A 104 -14.98 -5.97 18.37
CA LYS A 104 -16.06 -5.11 17.89
C LYS A 104 -16.91 -5.77 16.82
N ILE A 105 -16.31 -6.64 16.05
CA ILE A 105 -16.94 -7.49 15.03
C ILE A 105 -16.33 -8.88 15.08
N ASN A 106 -17.00 -9.83 14.44
CA ASN A 106 -16.49 -11.18 14.23
C ASN A 106 -16.85 -11.65 12.82
N LYS A 107 -16.37 -12.82 12.41
CA LYS A 107 -16.57 -13.35 11.04
C LYS A 107 -18.04 -13.53 10.63
N TYR A 108 -18.97 -13.56 11.59
CA TYR A 108 -20.41 -13.69 11.35
C TYR A 108 -21.15 -12.35 11.43
N SER A 109 -20.45 -11.27 11.72
CA SER A 109 -21.05 -9.95 11.85
C SER A 109 -21.70 -9.53 10.54
N ARG A 110 -22.91 -8.99 10.65
CA ARG A 110 -23.61 -8.34 9.55
C ARG A 110 -23.72 -6.85 9.80
N ILE A 111 -23.55 -6.08 8.76
CA ILE A 111 -23.43 -4.63 8.85
C ILE A 111 -24.34 -4.02 7.79
N ASN A 112 -25.09 -2.99 8.16
CA ASN A 112 -25.96 -2.30 7.22
C ASN A 112 -25.15 -1.33 6.35
N ASP A 113 -25.06 -1.62 5.06
CA ASP A 113 -24.41 -0.77 4.06
C ASP A 113 -25.46 0.05 3.32
N THR A 114 -25.47 1.34 3.58
CA THR A 114 -26.36 2.30 2.92
C THR A 114 -25.82 2.80 1.58
N GLY A 115 -24.72 2.24 1.11
CA GLY A 115 -24.06 2.62 -0.16
C GLY A 115 -23.39 3.98 -0.15
N LYS A 116 -23.81 4.88 0.74
CA LYS A 116 -23.24 6.22 0.94
C LYS A 116 -23.36 6.67 2.39
N ILE A 117 -22.45 7.54 2.80
CA ILE A 117 -22.50 8.19 4.12
C ILE A 117 -22.09 9.65 4.01
N LYS A 118 -22.74 10.52 4.77
CA LYS A 118 -22.37 11.92 4.88
C LYS A 118 -21.45 12.14 6.08
N VAL A 119 -20.32 12.78 5.87
CA VAL A 119 -19.30 13.10 6.90
C VAL A 119 -19.01 14.59 6.81
N GLY A 120 -19.56 15.35 7.74
CA GLY A 120 -19.57 16.81 7.61
C GLY A 120 -20.25 17.24 6.31
N TRP A 121 -19.54 17.98 5.47
CA TRP A 121 -20.00 18.40 4.11
C TRP A 121 -19.68 17.39 3.01
N TRP A 122 -18.92 16.33 3.26
CA TRP A 122 -18.54 15.33 2.27
C TRP A 122 -19.53 14.17 2.23
N THR A 123 -19.84 13.70 1.04
CA THR A 123 -20.59 12.45 0.84
C THR A 123 -19.62 11.39 0.28
N ILE A 124 -19.35 10.37 1.08
CA ILE A 124 -18.57 9.21 0.67
C ILE A 124 -19.54 8.18 0.10
N LYS A 125 -19.25 7.65 -1.09
CA LYS A 125 -20.03 6.62 -1.76
C LYS A 125 -19.19 5.36 -1.95
N ASN A 126 -19.87 4.21 -2.02
CA ASN A 126 -19.25 3.00 -2.52
C ASN A 126 -18.88 3.16 -3.99
N TYR A 127 -17.86 2.45 -4.45
CA TYR A 127 -17.40 2.50 -5.84
C TYR A 127 -18.53 2.13 -6.82
N ASP A 128 -19.32 1.14 -6.45
CA ASP A 128 -20.43 0.58 -7.23
C ASP A 128 -21.79 1.21 -6.88
N TYR A 129 -21.82 2.35 -6.19
CA TYR A 129 -23.05 3.01 -5.71
C TYR A 129 -24.13 3.18 -6.78
N ASN A 130 -23.74 3.43 -8.02
CA ASN A 130 -24.70 3.59 -9.11
C ASN A 130 -25.41 2.28 -9.51
N ARG A 131 -24.79 1.13 -9.23
CA ARG A 131 -25.35 -0.21 -9.48
C ARG A 131 -26.03 -0.77 -8.23
N HIS A 132 -25.47 -0.50 -7.06
CA HIS A 132 -25.92 -0.98 -5.75
C HIS A 132 -26.04 0.19 -4.76
N PRO A 133 -27.10 1.03 -4.92
CA PRO A 133 -27.22 2.27 -4.12
C PRO A 133 -27.52 2.02 -2.65
N ASN A 134 -28.03 0.83 -2.29
CA ASN A 134 -28.33 0.43 -0.92
C ASN A 134 -28.21 -1.09 -0.79
N PRO A 135 -27.01 -1.62 -0.56
CA PRO A 135 -26.78 -3.06 -0.41
C PRO A 135 -27.52 -3.69 0.77
N GLY A 136 -27.84 -2.93 1.82
CA GLY A 136 -28.52 -3.41 3.00
C GLY A 136 -27.61 -4.18 3.95
N MET A 137 -28.12 -5.28 4.54
CA MET A 137 -27.38 -6.09 5.51
C MET A 137 -26.35 -6.99 4.80
N ILE A 138 -25.10 -6.59 4.83
CA ILE A 138 -23.96 -7.31 4.24
C ILE A 138 -23.12 -8.02 5.31
N ASP A 139 -22.36 -9.03 4.92
CA ASP A 139 -21.33 -9.67 5.73
C ASP A 139 -19.93 -9.13 5.39
N LEU A 140 -18.91 -9.64 6.06
CA LEU A 140 -17.53 -9.21 5.84
C LEU A 140 -16.99 -9.64 4.46
N VAL A 141 -17.46 -10.75 3.90
CA VAL A 141 -17.04 -11.22 2.57
C VAL A 141 -17.52 -10.23 1.53
N TYR A 142 -18.81 -9.90 1.54
CA TYR A 142 -19.37 -8.88 0.65
C TYR A 142 -18.66 -7.54 0.80
N LEU A 143 -18.35 -7.11 2.05
CA LEU A 143 -17.64 -5.87 2.32
C LEU A 143 -16.30 -5.80 1.57
N PHE A 144 -15.53 -6.90 1.59
CA PHE A 144 -14.24 -6.97 0.92
C PHE A 144 -14.38 -7.07 -0.60
N GLU A 145 -15.27 -7.92 -1.10
CA GLU A 145 -15.50 -8.13 -2.54
C GLU A 145 -15.94 -6.84 -3.23
N HIS A 146 -16.86 -6.09 -2.59
CA HIS A 146 -17.37 -4.83 -3.12
C HIS A 146 -16.59 -3.60 -2.64
N SER A 147 -15.58 -3.82 -1.79
CA SER A 147 -14.77 -2.72 -1.26
C SER A 147 -15.60 -1.58 -0.68
N SER A 148 -16.63 -1.90 0.15
CA SER A 148 -17.54 -0.90 0.69
C SER A 148 -16.82 0.20 1.46
N ASN A 149 -17.07 1.46 1.10
CA ASN A 149 -16.52 2.64 1.75
C ASN A 149 -17.44 3.14 2.87
N ALA A 150 -18.76 3.02 2.68
CA ALA A 150 -19.75 3.54 3.60
C ALA A 150 -19.72 2.81 4.95
N VAL A 151 -19.56 1.49 4.93
CA VAL A 151 -19.57 0.63 6.12
C VAL A 151 -18.45 0.95 7.09
N LEU A 152 -17.24 1.13 6.60
CA LEU A 152 -16.07 1.36 7.46
C LEU A 152 -16.19 2.62 8.32
N ARG A 153 -17.07 3.54 7.95
CA ARG A 153 -17.31 4.77 8.70
C ARG A 153 -18.51 4.68 9.65
N CYS A 154 -19.53 3.85 9.32
CA CYS A 154 -20.79 3.83 10.06
C CYS A 154 -20.76 3.06 11.38
N HIS A 155 -19.92 2.06 11.52
CA HIS A 155 -20.06 1.06 12.59
C HIS A 155 -19.03 1.15 13.72
N PHE A 156 -18.29 2.25 13.80
CA PHE A 156 -17.49 2.57 14.98
C PHE A 156 -17.94 3.87 15.66
N PRO A 157 -19.27 4.03 16.00
CA PRO A 157 -19.71 5.15 16.78
C PRO A 157 -19.54 4.80 18.25
N SER A 158 -18.85 5.63 18.99
CA SER A 158 -18.90 5.68 20.47
C SER A 158 -18.24 4.55 21.29
N GLY A 159 -17.14 3.96 20.83
CA GLY A 159 -16.13 3.44 21.76
C GLY A 159 -14.95 4.43 21.84
N PRO A 160 -14.02 4.35 22.81
CA PRO A 160 -12.81 5.12 22.74
C PRO A 160 -12.19 4.82 21.39
N SER A 161 -12.17 5.83 20.52
CA SER A 161 -11.91 5.73 19.10
C SER A 161 -10.46 5.32 18.84
N ILE A 162 -10.21 4.02 18.86
CA ILE A 162 -8.89 3.46 18.56
C ILE A 162 -8.60 3.59 17.05
N ILE A 163 -9.65 3.66 16.24
CA ILE A 163 -9.53 4.22 14.89
C ILE A 163 -10.06 5.64 15.01
N ASN A 164 -9.25 6.50 15.59
CA ASN A 164 -9.53 7.92 15.56
C ASN A 164 -9.73 8.31 14.10
N SER A 165 -10.94 8.72 13.77
CA SER A 165 -11.35 9.17 12.45
C SER A 165 -10.36 10.17 11.85
N SER A 166 -9.56 10.82 12.71
CA SER A 166 -8.49 11.72 12.31
C SER A 166 -7.28 11.03 11.68
N LEU A 167 -6.98 9.76 12.01
CA LEU A 167 -5.84 9.06 11.41
C LEU A 167 -6.18 8.53 10.01
N LEU A 168 -7.33 7.89 9.85
CA LEU A 168 -7.83 7.50 8.53
C LEU A 168 -8.21 8.72 7.67
N PHE A 169 -8.71 9.77 8.30
CA PHE A 169 -9.08 11.01 7.61
C PHE A 169 -7.88 11.87 7.23
N ARG A 170 -6.81 11.90 8.02
CA ARG A 170 -5.56 12.60 7.64
C ARG A 170 -4.85 11.93 6.47
N ILE A 171 -4.93 10.63 6.35
CA ILE A 171 -4.37 9.92 5.19
C ILE A 171 -5.21 10.19 3.93
N TYR A 172 -6.51 10.48 4.06
CA TYR A 172 -7.43 10.62 2.93
C TYR A 172 -7.75 12.07 2.53
N VAL A 173 -7.51 13.06 3.36
CA VAL A 173 -7.93 14.46 3.11
C VAL A 173 -6.80 15.39 2.71
N ASP A 174 -5.55 14.98 2.77
CA ASP A 174 -4.45 15.80 2.28
C ASP A 174 -4.27 15.76 0.73
N THR A 175 -5.32 15.40 0.02
CA THR A 175 -5.41 15.57 -1.44
C THR A 175 -5.84 16.98 -1.87
N SER A 176 -5.92 17.94 -0.96
CA SER A 176 -6.19 19.36 -1.29
C SER A 176 -4.93 20.15 -1.70
N ARG A 177 -3.78 19.54 -1.68
CA ARG A 177 -2.60 20.10 -2.34
C ARG A 177 -2.46 19.45 -3.71
N GLU A 178 -2.47 20.31 -4.69
CA GLU A 178 -2.27 20.12 -6.13
C GLU A 178 -1.66 18.76 -6.50
N ASN A 179 -2.39 18.05 -7.34
CA ASN A 179 -1.97 16.79 -7.92
C ASN A 179 -0.55 16.95 -8.50
N PRO A 180 0.51 16.40 -7.87
CA PRO A 180 1.87 16.50 -8.38
C PRO A 180 2.09 15.65 -9.65
N PHE A 181 0.98 15.12 -10.22
CA PHE A 181 0.95 14.22 -11.36
C PHE A 181 0.13 14.76 -12.54
N ARG A 182 0.05 16.09 -12.68
CA ARG A 182 -0.26 16.71 -13.95
C ARG A 182 1.00 17.10 -14.68
#